data_a9690d362a1d8f4378364a193d206a2c
#
_entry.id   a9690d362a1d8f4378364a193d206a2c
#
_cell.length_a   1.000
_cell.length_b   1.000
_cell.length_c   1.000
_cell.angle_alpha   90.00
_cell.angle_beta   90.00
_cell.angle_gamma   90.00
#
_symmetry.space_group_name_H-M   'P 1'
#
loop_
_entity.id
_entity.type
_entity.pdbx_description
1 polymer ?
#
loop_
_entity_poly.entity_id
_entity_poly.type
_entity_poly.pdbx_seq_one_letter_code
_entity_poly.pdbx_strand_id
1 'polypeptide(L)'
;MTGQRINWYKYAAPANFYPLAGKMIPWFAVTAALLFLIGLYMSFFVAPTDYQQHDAYRIIFIHVPAAWMGMFLYVLLALYAGVGWAFNARLASMMATAIAPTGAIFTFISLVTGSLWGRPAWGVWWVWDARLTSTLILMFLYIGFISLQASIEDPRRADRAGAVLALVGVINVPIIYFSVQWWNSLHQGATITAKSFKMAPSMLAAMLILLAACWIYSIAVVLVRVRCIIREREREAPWLAEAATG
;
A
#
# COMPACT_ATOMS: atom_id res chain seq x y z
N MET A 1 17.00 -39.65 6.28
CA MET A 1 16.78 -38.24 6.67
C MET A 1 15.37 -37.85 6.17
N THR A 2 14.37 -38.00 7.05
CA THR A 2 12.99 -37.63 6.75
C THR A 2 12.88 -36.10 6.80
N GLY A 3 12.82 -35.47 5.62
CA GLY A 3 12.59 -34.05 5.52
C GLY A 3 11.25 -33.66 6.17
N GLN A 4 11.28 -33.05 7.33
CA GLN A 4 10.10 -32.46 7.95
C GLN A 4 9.51 -31.43 6.98
N ARG A 5 8.38 -31.77 6.37
CA ARG A 5 7.63 -30.79 5.55
C ARG A 5 7.23 -29.63 6.48
N ILE A 6 7.73 -28.44 6.19
CA ILE A 6 7.37 -27.24 6.95
C ILE A 6 5.87 -27.03 6.79
N ASN A 7 5.12 -27.14 7.89
CA ASN A 7 3.68 -26.86 7.90
C ASN A 7 3.45 -25.34 7.92
N TRP A 8 3.34 -24.74 6.75
CA TRP A 8 3.08 -23.30 6.59
C TRP A 8 1.74 -22.86 7.16
N TYR A 9 0.74 -23.75 7.23
CA TYR A 9 -0.58 -23.44 7.76
C TYR A 9 -0.55 -23.03 9.24
N LYS A 10 0.46 -23.47 10.00
CA LYS A 10 0.60 -23.04 11.40
C LYS A 10 0.69 -21.51 11.54
N TYR A 11 1.24 -20.81 10.55
CA TYR A 11 1.38 -19.35 10.57
C TYR A 11 0.09 -18.60 10.21
N ALA A 12 -0.99 -19.28 9.87
CA ALA A 12 -2.31 -18.69 9.76
C ALA A 12 -2.94 -18.39 11.14
N ALA A 13 -2.40 -18.94 12.22
CA ALA A 13 -2.82 -18.65 13.59
C ALA A 13 -2.08 -17.42 14.14
N PRO A 14 -2.77 -16.46 14.79
CA PRO A 14 -2.14 -15.26 15.38
C PRO A 14 -0.97 -15.59 16.34
N ALA A 15 -1.12 -16.62 17.18
CA ALA A 15 -0.10 -17.04 18.14
C ALA A 15 1.25 -17.42 17.48
N ASN A 16 1.22 -18.09 16.33
CA ASN A 16 2.43 -18.47 15.61
C ASN A 16 2.96 -17.36 14.71
N PHE A 17 2.07 -16.51 14.19
CA PHE A 17 2.42 -15.40 13.32
C PHE A 17 3.07 -14.24 14.10
N TYR A 18 2.60 -13.95 15.29
CA TYR A 18 3.06 -12.85 16.12
C TYR A 18 4.58 -12.81 16.35
N PRO A 19 5.24 -13.92 16.84
CA PRO A 19 6.69 -13.93 17.00
C PRO A 19 7.45 -13.90 15.66
N LEU A 20 6.93 -14.55 14.62
CA LEU A 20 7.52 -14.49 13.28
C LEU A 20 7.53 -13.06 12.75
N ALA A 21 6.40 -12.36 12.81
CA ALA A 21 6.30 -10.97 12.39
C ALA A 21 7.31 -10.08 13.13
N GLY A 22 7.47 -10.28 14.45
CA GLY A 22 8.46 -9.54 15.25
C GLY A 22 9.89 -9.72 14.76
N LYS A 23 10.28 -10.94 14.40
CA LYS A 23 11.62 -11.23 13.85
C LYS A 23 11.85 -10.64 12.45
N MET A 24 10.81 -10.50 11.66
CA MET A 24 10.88 -9.98 10.29
C MET A 24 10.96 -8.44 10.22
N ILE A 25 10.32 -7.73 11.16
CA ILE A 25 10.24 -6.26 11.16
C ILE A 25 11.60 -5.57 10.98
N PRO A 26 12.66 -5.84 11.78
CA PRO A 26 13.92 -5.11 11.65
C PRO A 26 14.57 -5.29 10.28
N TRP A 27 14.50 -6.47 9.69
CA TRP A 27 15.05 -6.75 8.38
C TRP A 27 14.35 -5.93 7.29
N PHE A 28 13.03 -5.91 7.28
CA PHE A 28 12.27 -5.09 6.32
C PHE A 28 12.46 -3.60 6.56
N ALA A 29 12.51 -3.15 7.82
CA ALA A 29 12.71 -1.74 8.14
C ALA A 29 14.09 -1.23 7.69
N VAL A 30 15.16 -1.97 7.98
CA VAL A 30 16.52 -1.61 7.57
C VAL A 30 16.65 -1.62 6.05
N THR A 31 16.15 -2.67 5.38
CA THR A 31 16.21 -2.76 3.93
C THR A 31 15.42 -1.63 3.26
N ALA A 32 14.23 -1.29 3.76
CA ALA A 32 13.45 -0.16 3.27
C ALA A 32 14.23 1.16 3.42
N ALA A 33 14.82 1.41 4.59
CA ALA A 33 15.60 2.62 4.84
C ALA A 33 16.78 2.75 3.87
N LEU A 34 17.53 1.68 3.65
CA LEU A 34 18.65 1.67 2.70
C LEU A 34 18.18 1.94 1.26
N LEU A 35 17.11 1.30 0.82
CA LEU A 35 16.55 1.52 -0.51
C LEU A 35 16.01 2.95 -0.67
N PHE A 36 15.38 3.54 0.36
CA PHE A 36 14.96 4.94 0.32
C PHE A 36 16.17 5.86 0.17
N LEU A 37 17.23 5.67 0.94
CA LEU A 37 18.46 6.48 0.83
C LEU A 37 19.07 6.39 -0.57
N ILE A 38 19.23 5.19 -1.11
CA ILE A 38 19.77 4.97 -2.46
C ILE A 38 18.84 5.60 -3.51
N GLY A 39 17.54 5.33 -3.43
CA GLY A 39 16.57 5.84 -4.39
C GLY A 39 16.48 7.37 -4.39
N LEU A 40 16.47 8.01 -3.22
CA LEU A 40 16.49 9.47 -3.10
C LEU A 40 17.78 10.05 -3.64
N TYR A 41 18.95 9.47 -3.30
CA TYR A 41 20.21 9.90 -3.87
C TYR A 41 20.22 9.85 -5.40
N MET A 42 19.77 8.73 -5.98
CA MET A 42 19.66 8.60 -7.43
C MET A 42 18.67 9.60 -8.04
N SER A 43 17.55 9.86 -7.38
CA SER A 43 16.51 10.77 -7.87
C SER A 43 16.96 12.23 -7.93
N PHE A 44 17.76 12.66 -6.94
CA PHE A 44 18.15 14.07 -6.83
C PHE A 44 19.52 14.38 -7.41
N PHE A 45 20.45 13.41 -7.43
CA PHE A 45 21.85 13.66 -7.81
C PHE A 45 22.31 12.92 -9.06
N VAL A 46 21.64 11.81 -9.45
CA VAL A 46 22.06 11.00 -10.60
C VAL A 46 21.11 11.15 -11.79
N ALA A 47 19.79 11.25 -11.53
CA ALA A 47 18.82 11.40 -12.59
C ALA A 47 18.98 12.74 -13.32
N PRO A 48 19.05 12.73 -14.69
CA PRO A 48 19.22 13.95 -15.47
C PRO A 48 18.01 14.88 -15.30
N THR A 49 18.20 16.17 -15.51
CA THR A 49 17.11 17.15 -15.57
C THR A 49 16.27 16.93 -16.82
N ASP A 50 14.96 17.01 -16.70
CA ASP A 50 14.04 16.91 -17.85
C ASP A 50 14.07 18.20 -18.68
N TYR A 51 14.05 18.06 -20.00
CA TYR A 51 14.19 19.21 -20.89
C TYR A 51 12.90 20.08 -20.96
N GLN A 52 11.73 19.53 -20.65
CA GLN A 52 10.44 20.26 -20.67
C GLN A 52 10.06 20.76 -19.28
N GLN A 53 10.17 19.91 -18.26
CA GLN A 53 9.68 20.19 -16.91
C GLN A 53 10.80 20.62 -15.95
N HIS A 54 12.04 20.67 -16.42
CA HIS A 54 13.22 20.96 -15.60
C HIS A 54 13.22 20.11 -14.32
N ASP A 55 13.46 20.66 -13.15
CA ASP A 55 13.49 19.92 -11.89
C ASP A 55 12.09 19.62 -11.32
N ALA A 56 11.02 20.23 -11.84
CA ALA A 56 9.65 19.92 -11.38
C ALA A 56 9.25 18.46 -11.65
N TYR A 57 9.84 17.80 -12.66
CA TYR A 57 9.58 16.41 -12.96
C TYR A 57 9.98 15.47 -11.82
N ARG A 58 10.93 15.86 -10.95
CA ARG A 58 11.44 15.01 -9.85
C ARG A 58 10.35 14.55 -8.88
N ILE A 59 9.22 15.22 -8.88
CA ILE A 59 8.03 14.81 -8.12
C ILE A 59 7.54 13.40 -8.52
N ILE A 60 7.87 12.93 -9.75
CA ILE A 60 7.54 11.59 -10.26
C ILE A 60 8.07 10.48 -9.33
N PHE A 61 9.24 10.69 -8.72
CA PHE A 61 9.89 9.71 -7.84
C PHE A 61 9.15 9.48 -6.52
N ILE A 62 8.27 10.40 -6.14
CA ILE A 62 7.38 10.25 -4.98
C ILE A 62 5.97 9.89 -5.44
N HIS A 63 5.45 10.61 -6.44
CA HIS A 63 4.07 10.47 -6.92
C HIS A 63 3.78 9.08 -7.47
N VAL A 64 4.61 8.58 -8.39
CA VAL A 64 4.34 7.29 -9.05
C VAL A 64 4.42 6.11 -8.08
N PRO A 65 5.46 5.94 -7.24
CA PRO A 65 5.45 4.92 -6.20
C PRO A 65 4.25 5.02 -5.26
N ALA A 66 3.87 6.23 -4.84
CA ALA A 66 2.73 6.43 -3.95
C ALA A 66 1.40 6.02 -4.63
N ALA A 67 1.17 6.41 -5.89
CA ALA A 67 -0.01 6.03 -6.65
C ALA A 67 -0.12 4.51 -6.83
N TRP A 68 0.99 3.84 -7.17
CA TRP A 68 1.04 2.39 -7.29
C TRP A 68 0.75 1.70 -5.96
N MET A 69 1.35 2.17 -4.87
CA MET A 69 1.14 1.58 -3.55
C MET A 69 -0.28 1.80 -3.04
N GLY A 70 -0.90 2.96 -3.31
CA GLY A 70 -2.29 3.21 -2.98
C GLY A 70 -3.23 2.19 -3.61
N MET A 71 -3.08 1.91 -4.91
CA MET A 71 -3.88 0.91 -5.63
C MET A 71 -3.54 -0.53 -5.18
N PHE A 72 -2.25 -0.87 -5.11
CA PHE A 72 -1.79 -2.20 -4.77
C PHE A 72 -2.23 -2.63 -3.37
N LEU A 73 -2.06 -1.75 -2.38
CA LEU A 73 -2.47 -2.03 -1.01
C LEU A 73 -3.99 -2.16 -0.87
N TYR A 74 -4.78 -1.48 -1.73
CA TYR A 74 -6.24 -1.67 -1.71
C TYR A 74 -6.63 -3.06 -2.24
N VAL A 75 -5.95 -3.55 -3.28
CA VAL A 75 -6.16 -4.92 -3.76
C VAL A 75 -5.80 -5.94 -2.67
N LEU A 76 -4.67 -5.75 -1.98
CA LEU A 76 -4.29 -6.63 -0.87
C LEU A 76 -5.29 -6.54 0.30
N LEU A 77 -5.76 -5.35 0.64
CA LEU A 77 -6.79 -5.15 1.65
C LEU A 77 -8.05 -5.93 1.30
N ALA A 78 -8.56 -5.79 0.07
CA ALA A 78 -9.74 -6.51 -0.39
C ALA A 78 -9.54 -8.03 -0.39
N LEU A 79 -8.36 -8.50 -0.80
CA LEU A 79 -8.00 -9.92 -0.77
C LEU A 79 -8.02 -10.47 0.65
N TYR A 80 -7.31 -9.82 1.59
CA TYR A 80 -7.25 -10.26 2.98
C TYR A 80 -8.62 -10.15 3.67
N ALA A 81 -9.38 -9.10 3.41
CA ALA A 81 -10.73 -8.94 3.93
C ALA A 81 -11.68 -10.04 3.40
N GLY A 82 -11.60 -10.33 2.09
CA GLY A 82 -12.38 -11.41 1.45
C GLY A 82 -12.02 -12.78 2.00
N VAL A 83 -10.73 -13.11 2.15
CA VAL A 83 -10.27 -14.35 2.77
C VAL A 83 -10.73 -14.44 4.23
N GLY A 84 -10.61 -13.35 4.98
CA GLY A 84 -11.09 -13.27 6.36
C GLY A 84 -12.57 -13.58 6.48
N TRP A 85 -13.38 -13.01 5.60
CA TRP A 85 -14.82 -13.20 5.57
C TRP A 85 -15.21 -14.61 5.09
N ALA A 86 -14.68 -15.07 3.96
CA ALA A 86 -15.06 -16.34 3.35
C ALA A 86 -14.67 -17.56 4.20
N PHE A 87 -13.51 -17.51 4.85
CA PHE A 87 -12.94 -18.63 5.61
C PHE A 87 -12.95 -18.42 7.12
N ASN A 88 -13.58 -17.33 7.62
CA ASN A 88 -13.51 -16.92 9.03
C ASN A 88 -12.07 -16.87 9.57
N ALA A 89 -11.11 -16.48 8.72
CA ALA A 89 -9.69 -16.43 9.02
C ALA A 89 -9.35 -15.12 9.76
N ARG A 90 -9.32 -15.17 11.11
CA ARG A 90 -9.11 -13.99 11.98
C ARG A 90 -7.85 -13.21 11.62
N LEU A 91 -6.72 -13.88 11.38
CA LEU A 91 -5.48 -13.22 11.02
C LEU A 91 -5.59 -12.46 9.69
N ALA A 92 -6.33 -13.00 8.71
CA ALA A 92 -6.55 -12.31 7.44
C ALA A 92 -7.35 -11.01 7.63
N SER A 93 -8.42 -11.03 8.45
CA SER A 93 -9.15 -9.79 8.78
C SER A 93 -8.24 -8.76 9.49
N MET A 94 -7.41 -9.21 10.45
CA MET A 94 -6.44 -8.35 11.12
C MET A 94 -5.40 -7.76 10.15
N MET A 95 -4.97 -8.54 9.16
CA MET A 95 -4.08 -8.05 8.08
C MET A 95 -4.74 -6.97 7.24
N ALA A 96 -6.01 -7.15 6.84
CA ALA A 96 -6.76 -6.13 6.11
C ALA A 96 -6.82 -4.81 6.90
N THR A 97 -7.16 -4.88 8.19
CA THR A 97 -7.18 -3.72 9.10
C THR A 97 -5.79 -3.07 9.21
N ALA A 98 -4.72 -3.85 9.27
CA ALA A 98 -3.35 -3.35 9.36
C ALA A 98 -2.88 -2.65 8.07
N ILE A 99 -3.35 -3.08 6.90
CA ILE A 99 -3.00 -2.53 5.58
C ILE A 99 -3.66 -1.16 5.34
N ALA A 100 -4.92 -1.00 5.74
CA ALA A 100 -5.74 0.15 5.37
C ALA A 100 -5.10 1.52 5.64
N PRO A 101 -4.53 1.83 6.82
CA PRO A 101 -3.94 3.14 7.06
C PRO A 101 -2.71 3.43 6.17
N THR A 102 -1.91 2.40 5.85
CA THR A 102 -0.75 2.57 4.96
C THR A 102 -1.20 2.90 3.54
N GLY A 103 -2.21 2.19 3.03
CA GLY A 103 -2.79 2.47 1.72
C GLY A 103 -3.43 3.86 1.64
N ALA A 104 -4.14 4.28 2.69
CA ALA A 104 -4.70 5.63 2.79
C ALA A 104 -3.61 6.71 2.70
N ILE A 105 -2.50 6.56 3.44
CA ILE A 105 -1.38 7.51 3.41
C ILE A 105 -0.76 7.59 2.02
N PHE A 106 -0.49 6.47 1.35
CA PHE A 106 0.04 6.49 0.00
C PHE A 106 -0.93 7.14 -1.01
N THR A 107 -2.22 6.87 -0.89
CA THR A 107 -3.23 7.51 -1.75
C THR A 107 -3.28 9.01 -1.50
N PHE A 108 -3.20 9.46 -0.24
CA PHE A 108 -3.11 10.87 0.12
C PHE A 108 -1.86 11.54 -0.46
N ILE A 109 -0.67 10.92 -0.30
CA ILE A 109 0.58 11.42 -0.89
C ILE A 109 0.45 11.53 -2.41
N SER A 110 -0.16 10.54 -3.07
CA SER A 110 -0.40 10.58 -4.52
C SER A 110 -1.29 11.75 -4.92
N LEU A 111 -2.40 12.01 -4.20
CA LEU A 111 -3.30 13.13 -4.47
C LEU A 111 -2.59 14.48 -4.29
N VAL A 112 -1.88 14.67 -3.19
CA VAL A 112 -1.15 15.92 -2.90
C VAL A 112 -0.03 16.16 -3.91
N THR A 113 0.81 15.17 -4.15
CA THR A 113 1.92 15.30 -5.11
C THR A 113 1.42 15.43 -6.54
N GLY A 114 0.31 14.79 -6.90
CA GLY A 114 -0.33 14.95 -8.19
C GLY A 114 -0.88 16.37 -8.40
N SER A 115 -1.50 16.96 -7.37
CA SER A 115 -1.97 18.34 -7.39
C SER A 115 -0.78 19.32 -7.53
N LEU A 116 0.28 19.13 -6.74
CA LEU A 116 1.51 19.93 -6.82
C LEU A 116 2.15 19.86 -8.21
N TRP A 117 2.18 18.68 -8.81
CA TRP A 117 2.74 18.48 -10.16
C TRP A 117 1.83 19.01 -11.26
N GLY A 118 0.52 18.95 -11.06
CA GLY A 118 -0.47 19.48 -12.02
C GLY A 118 -0.29 20.98 -12.28
N ARG A 119 0.09 21.77 -11.28
CA ARG A 119 0.28 23.20 -11.43
C ARG A 119 1.32 23.60 -12.49
N PRO A 120 2.57 23.11 -12.46
CA PRO A 120 3.54 23.39 -13.51
C PRO A 120 3.26 22.64 -14.83
N ALA A 121 2.64 21.44 -14.79
CA ALA A 121 2.41 20.62 -15.97
C ALA A 121 1.17 21.08 -16.79
N TRP A 122 0.10 21.49 -16.13
CA TRP A 122 -1.22 21.78 -16.74
C TRP A 122 -1.75 23.18 -16.43
N GLY A 123 -1.06 23.97 -15.60
CA GLY A 123 -1.49 25.30 -15.17
C GLY A 123 -2.55 25.32 -14.07
N VAL A 124 -3.04 24.18 -13.62
CA VAL A 124 -4.09 24.03 -12.60
C VAL A 124 -3.69 23.02 -11.52
N TRP A 125 -4.21 23.21 -10.29
CA TRP A 125 -3.96 22.30 -9.18
C TRP A 125 -4.81 21.03 -9.26
N TRP A 126 -5.99 21.11 -9.86
CA TRP A 126 -6.96 20.03 -9.91
C TRP A 126 -7.83 20.11 -11.16
N VAL A 127 -8.14 18.95 -11.71
CA VAL A 127 -9.18 18.78 -12.74
C VAL A 127 -10.07 17.60 -12.34
N TRP A 128 -11.35 17.71 -12.62
CA TRP A 128 -12.32 16.63 -12.36
C TRP A 128 -12.34 15.65 -13.52
N ASP A 129 -11.19 15.05 -13.79
CA ASP A 129 -11.10 13.96 -14.75
C ASP A 129 -11.34 12.58 -14.07
N ALA A 130 -11.47 11.54 -14.89
CA ALA A 130 -11.78 10.21 -14.39
C ALA A 130 -10.68 9.66 -13.49
N ARG A 131 -9.40 9.97 -13.74
CA ARG A 131 -8.28 9.45 -12.97
C ARG A 131 -8.16 10.09 -11.58
N LEU A 132 -8.19 11.41 -11.54
CA LEU A 132 -8.09 12.14 -10.27
C LEU A 132 -9.31 11.86 -9.39
N THR A 133 -10.51 11.89 -10.00
CA THR A 133 -11.76 11.63 -9.29
C THR A 133 -11.81 10.20 -8.73
N SER A 134 -11.44 9.19 -9.52
CA SER A 134 -11.42 7.80 -9.03
C SER A 134 -10.33 7.55 -7.98
N THR A 135 -9.19 8.26 -8.06
CA THR A 135 -8.16 8.21 -6.99
C THR A 135 -8.67 8.85 -5.70
N LEU A 136 -9.44 9.95 -5.80
CA LEU A 136 -10.09 10.55 -4.63
C LEU A 136 -11.14 9.62 -4.01
N ILE A 137 -11.93 8.92 -4.85
CA ILE A 137 -12.85 7.88 -4.39
C ILE A 137 -12.08 6.77 -3.65
N LEU A 138 -10.91 6.35 -4.15
CA LEU A 138 -10.07 5.36 -3.46
C LEU A 138 -9.68 5.82 -2.05
N MET A 139 -9.35 7.10 -1.89
CA MET A 139 -9.07 7.69 -0.58
C MET A 139 -10.27 7.58 0.36
N PHE A 140 -11.48 7.90 -0.11
CA PHE A 140 -12.71 7.78 0.67
C PHE A 140 -13.06 6.32 0.99
N LEU A 141 -12.76 5.37 0.11
CA LEU A 141 -12.93 3.94 0.38
C LEU A 141 -12.01 3.47 1.51
N TYR A 142 -10.76 3.94 1.56
CA TYR A 142 -9.85 3.67 2.68
C TYR A 142 -10.36 4.29 3.99
N ILE A 143 -10.77 5.56 3.95
CA ILE A 143 -11.31 6.24 5.12
C ILE A 143 -12.58 5.54 5.61
N GLY A 144 -13.48 5.16 4.71
CA GLY A 144 -14.69 4.41 5.02
C GLY A 144 -14.40 3.07 5.68
N PHE A 145 -13.41 2.31 5.16
CA PHE A 145 -12.99 1.05 5.78
C PHE A 145 -12.48 1.26 7.21
N ILE A 146 -11.58 2.24 7.40
CA ILE A 146 -11.01 2.56 8.71
C ILE A 146 -12.12 3.00 9.68
N SER A 147 -13.05 3.84 9.22
CA SER A 147 -14.17 4.34 10.03
C SER A 147 -15.13 3.21 10.44
N LEU A 148 -15.44 2.26 9.53
CA LEU A 148 -16.25 1.10 9.86
C LEU A 148 -15.59 0.22 10.93
N GLN A 149 -14.27 0.01 10.81
CA GLN A 149 -13.50 -0.74 11.81
C GLN A 149 -13.53 -0.06 13.19
N ALA A 150 -13.53 1.26 13.25
CA ALA A 150 -13.51 2.03 14.49
C ALA A 150 -14.90 2.21 15.13
N SER A 151 -15.98 2.20 14.34
CA SER A 151 -17.34 2.52 14.81
C SER A 151 -18.16 1.30 15.23
N ILE A 152 -17.76 0.09 14.88
CA ILE A 152 -18.48 -1.14 15.21
C ILE A 152 -17.75 -1.85 16.34
N GLU A 153 -18.38 -1.96 17.52
CA GLU A 153 -17.78 -2.55 18.72
C GLU A 153 -17.43 -4.03 18.58
N ASP A 154 -18.33 -4.82 17.92
CA ASP A 154 -18.09 -6.23 17.68
C ASP A 154 -17.07 -6.42 16.53
N PRO A 155 -15.87 -6.97 16.81
CA PRO A 155 -14.83 -7.12 15.78
C PRO A 155 -15.23 -7.98 14.59
N ARG A 156 -16.10 -8.98 14.78
CA ARG A 156 -16.54 -9.86 13.70
C ARG A 156 -17.52 -9.14 12.77
N ARG A 157 -18.40 -8.30 13.33
CA ARG A 157 -19.31 -7.45 12.56
C ARG A 157 -18.54 -6.36 11.82
N ALA A 158 -17.56 -5.72 12.46
CA ALA A 158 -16.67 -4.75 11.85
C ALA A 158 -15.92 -5.38 10.65
N ASP A 159 -15.31 -6.55 10.83
CA ASP A 159 -14.58 -7.26 9.80
C ASP A 159 -15.48 -7.61 8.60
N ARG A 160 -16.74 -8.05 8.82
CA ARG A 160 -17.70 -8.34 7.75
C ARG A 160 -18.12 -7.09 6.98
N ALA A 161 -18.47 -6.02 7.69
CA ALA A 161 -18.84 -4.75 7.06
C ALA A 161 -17.68 -4.18 6.24
N GLY A 162 -16.47 -4.19 6.81
CA GLY A 162 -15.25 -3.80 6.11
C GLY A 162 -14.95 -4.66 4.89
N ALA A 163 -15.16 -5.98 4.97
CA ALA A 163 -14.95 -6.88 3.84
C ALA A 163 -15.89 -6.57 2.66
N VAL A 164 -17.17 -6.31 2.93
CA VAL A 164 -18.12 -5.90 1.89
C VAL A 164 -17.67 -4.62 1.22
N LEU A 165 -17.32 -3.58 2.00
CA LEU A 165 -16.82 -2.31 1.46
C LEU A 165 -15.56 -2.50 0.62
N ALA A 166 -14.60 -3.29 1.11
CA ALA A 166 -13.34 -3.54 0.42
C ALA A 166 -13.53 -4.28 -0.90
N LEU A 167 -14.39 -5.32 -0.92
CA LEU A 167 -14.68 -6.13 -2.11
C LEU A 167 -15.46 -5.34 -3.17
N VAL A 168 -16.39 -4.49 -2.76
CA VAL A 168 -17.07 -3.58 -3.69
C VAL A 168 -16.13 -2.50 -4.18
N GLY A 169 -15.37 -1.92 -3.27
CA GLY A 169 -14.45 -0.82 -3.57
C GLY A 169 -13.29 -1.20 -4.48
N VAL A 170 -12.86 -2.47 -4.51
CA VAL A 170 -11.74 -2.90 -5.35
C VAL A 170 -12.00 -2.74 -6.85
N ILE A 171 -13.26 -2.69 -7.26
CA ILE A 171 -13.68 -2.40 -8.65
C ILE A 171 -13.17 -1.01 -9.10
N ASN A 172 -12.96 -0.09 -8.17
CA ASN A 172 -12.42 1.24 -8.47
C ASN A 172 -10.94 1.20 -8.92
N VAL A 173 -10.17 0.19 -8.54
CA VAL A 173 -8.74 0.09 -8.90
C VAL A 173 -8.53 -0.06 -10.42
N PRO A 174 -9.16 -1.00 -11.13
CA PRO A 174 -9.06 -1.03 -12.59
C PRO A 174 -9.62 0.24 -13.25
N ILE A 175 -10.63 0.90 -12.68
CA ILE A 175 -11.12 2.18 -13.19
C ILE A 175 -10.01 3.24 -13.14
N ILE A 176 -9.29 3.37 -12.02
CA ILE A 176 -8.13 4.27 -11.92
C ILE A 176 -7.08 3.90 -12.99
N TYR A 177 -6.73 2.62 -13.09
CA TYR A 177 -5.65 2.18 -13.98
C TYR A 177 -5.96 2.44 -15.45
N PHE A 178 -7.16 2.12 -15.91
CA PHE A 178 -7.59 2.26 -17.29
C PHE A 178 -8.23 3.61 -17.63
N SER A 179 -8.44 4.49 -16.66
CA SER A 179 -9.11 5.79 -16.85
C SER A 179 -8.53 6.61 -17.98
N VAL A 180 -7.19 6.66 -18.11
CA VAL A 180 -6.50 7.41 -19.17
C VAL A 180 -6.62 6.80 -20.57
N GLN A 181 -7.11 5.56 -20.66
CA GLN A 181 -7.37 4.87 -21.93
C GLN A 181 -8.85 4.96 -22.33
N TRP A 182 -9.75 4.99 -21.34
CA TRP A 182 -11.19 5.00 -21.56
C TRP A 182 -11.79 6.40 -21.68
N TRP A 183 -11.16 7.40 -21.06
CA TRP A 183 -11.62 8.78 -21.07
C TRP A 183 -10.49 9.75 -21.42
N ASN A 184 -10.88 10.91 -21.96
CA ASN A 184 -9.93 12.00 -22.13
C ASN A 184 -9.50 12.53 -20.77
N SER A 185 -8.19 12.59 -20.55
CA SER A 185 -7.58 13.07 -19.31
C SER A 185 -6.34 13.89 -19.65
N LEU A 186 -6.05 14.91 -18.84
CA LEU A 186 -4.79 15.65 -18.91
C LEU A 186 -3.62 14.77 -18.40
N HIS A 187 -3.92 13.71 -17.66
CA HIS A 187 -2.93 12.81 -17.14
C HIS A 187 -2.28 12.02 -18.28
N GLN A 188 -0.96 12.07 -18.38
CA GLN A 188 -0.23 11.31 -19.41
C GLN A 188 -0.41 9.80 -19.21
N GLY A 189 -0.41 9.07 -20.33
CA GLY A 189 -0.47 7.62 -20.35
C GLY A 189 0.75 6.98 -19.67
N ALA A 190 0.72 5.66 -19.50
CA ALA A 190 1.79 4.92 -18.85
C ALA A 190 3.14 5.13 -19.57
N THR A 191 4.12 5.67 -18.85
CA THR A 191 5.52 5.82 -19.32
C THR A 191 6.29 4.52 -19.24
N ILE A 192 5.83 3.58 -18.42
CA ILE A 192 6.35 2.22 -18.31
C ILE A 192 5.30 1.25 -18.87
N THR A 193 5.64 0.56 -19.92
CA THR A 193 4.81 -0.49 -20.51
C THR A 193 5.64 -1.77 -20.66
N ALA A 194 4.98 -2.92 -20.88
CA ALA A 194 5.68 -4.17 -21.13
C ALA A 194 6.57 -4.14 -22.40
N LYS A 195 6.34 -3.16 -23.30
CA LYS A 195 7.03 -3.07 -24.58
C LYS A 195 8.07 -1.94 -24.68
N SER A 196 7.98 -0.93 -23.81
CA SER A 196 8.88 0.23 -23.88
C SER A 196 8.93 1.02 -22.58
N PHE A 197 10.07 1.64 -22.33
CA PHE A 197 10.31 2.59 -21.26
C PHE A 197 10.59 3.96 -21.90
N LYS A 198 9.76 4.97 -21.60
CA LYS A 198 9.89 6.32 -22.16
C LYS A 198 10.60 7.26 -21.18
N MET A 199 11.69 6.79 -20.58
CA MET A 199 12.49 7.60 -19.65
C MET A 199 13.95 7.15 -19.67
N ALA A 200 14.86 8.00 -19.21
CA ALA A 200 16.28 7.66 -19.08
C ALA A 200 16.48 6.45 -18.14
N PRO A 201 17.44 5.55 -18.41
CA PRO A 201 17.67 4.38 -17.56
C PRO A 201 17.92 4.70 -16.08
N SER A 202 18.64 5.78 -15.78
CA SER A 202 18.89 6.23 -14.40
C SER A 202 17.62 6.71 -13.71
N MET A 203 16.70 7.38 -14.41
CA MET A 203 15.39 7.78 -13.90
C MET A 203 14.53 6.55 -13.60
N LEU A 204 14.51 5.59 -14.52
CA LEU A 204 13.78 4.33 -14.33
C LEU A 204 14.32 3.57 -13.12
N ALA A 205 15.65 3.42 -13.00
CA ALA A 205 16.27 2.74 -11.87
C ALA A 205 15.92 3.41 -10.53
N ALA A 206 16.03 4.73 -10.45
CA ALA A 206 15.66 5.49 -9.25
C ALA A 206 14.20 5.25 -8.85
N MET A 207 13.28 5.30 -9.81
CA MET A 207 11.86 5.09 -9.57
C MET A 207 11.54 3.65 -9.13
N LEU A 208 12.16 2.64 -9.74
CA LEU A 208 11.96 1.23 -9.36
C LEU A 208 12.54 0.93 -7.98
N ILE A 209 13.70 1.52 -7.62
CA ILE A 209 14.27 1.40 -6.27
C ILE A 209 13.34 2.03 -5.24
N LEU A 210 12.78 3.22 -5.50
CA LEU A 210 11.83 3.86 -4.58
C LEU A 210 10.51 3.08 -4.50
N LEU A 211 10.03 2.51 -5.58
CA LEU A 211 8.86 1.62 -5.56
C LEU A 211 9.13 0.38 -4.69
N ALA A 212 10.29 -0.26 -4.86
CA ALA A 212 10.70 -1.40 -4.03
C ALA A 212 10.84 -0.99 -2.55
N ALA A 213 11.40 0.20 -2.27
CA ALA A 213 11.48 0.76 -0.92
C ALA A 213 10.09 0.92 -0.30
N CYS A 214 9.11 1.47 -1.04
CA CYS A 214 7.73 1.62 -0.58
C CYS A 214 7.06 0.27 -0.29
N TRP A 215 7.31 -0.75 -1.10
CA TRP A 215 6.80 -2.11 -0.87
C TRP A 215 7.34 -2.70 0.42
N ILE A 216 8.67 -2.66 0.60
CA ILE A 216 9.36 -3.23 1.75
C ILE A 216 9.00 -2.46 3.03
N TYR A 217 8.90 -1.13 2.95
CA TYR A 217 8.37 -0.28 4.03
C TYR A 217 6.95 -0.69 4.43
N SER A 218 6.08 -0.91 3.44
CA SER A 218 4.70 -1.32 3.71
C SER A 218 4.64 -2.65 4.44
N ILE A 219 5.49 -3.63 4.08
CA ILE A 219 5.58 -4.90 4.81
C ILE A 219 5.97 -4.63 6.26
N ALA A 220 7.04 -3.86 6.52
CA ALA A 220 7.49 -3.56 7.87
C ALA A 220 6.38 -2.92 8.72
N VAL A 221 5.72 -1.89 8.20
CA VAL A 221 4.66 -1.15 8.92
C VAL A 221 3.42 -2.01 9.14
N VAL A 222 3.00 -2.79 8.15
CA VAL A 222 1.87 -3.72 8.29
C VAL A 222 2.17 -4.79 9.34
N LEU A 223 3.39 -5.33 9.38
CA LEU A 223 3.80 -6.29 10.42
C LEU A 223 3.78 -5.67 11.83
N VAL A 224 4.20 -4.42 11.98
CA VAL A 224 4.09 -3.70 13.26
C VAL A 224 2.63 -3.55 13.66
N ARG A 225 1.78 -3.04 12.76
CA ARG A 225 0.35 -2.80 13.04
C ARG A 225 -0.41 -4.08 13.33
N VAL A 226 -0.20 -5.14 12.54
CA VAL A 226 -0.91 -6.40 12.80
C VAL A 226 -0.53 -7.01 14.15
N ARG A 227 0.72 -6.85 14.59
CA ARG A 227 1.09 -7.24 15.95
C ARG A 227 0.36 -6.44 17.02
N CYS A 228 0.18 -5.13 16.82
CA CYS A 228 -0.63 -4.32 17.74
C CYS A 228 -2.08 -4.79 17.76
N ILE A 229 -2.69 -5.05 16.59
CA ILE A 229 -4.07 -5.54 16.49
C ILE A 229 -4.22 -6.94 17.11
N ILE A 230 -3.24 -7.83 16.92
CA ILE A 230 -3.24 -9.15 17.56
C ILE A 230 -3.23 -8.98 19.08
N ARG A 231 -2.37 -8.13 19.64
CA ARG A 231 -2.31 -7.88 21.09
C ARG A 231 -3.62 -7.33 21.65
N GLU A 232 -4.27 -6.46 20.91
CA GLU A 232 -5.56 -5.89 21.30
C GLU A 232 -6.68 -6.93 21.26
N ARG A 233 -6.81 -7.65 20.15
CA ARG A 233 -7.91 -8.62 19.93
C ARG A 233 -7.74 -9.92 20.69
N GLU A 234 -6.51 -10.33 21.03
CA GLU A 234 -6.17 -11.57 21.73
C GLU A 234 -5.65 -11.33 23.16
N ARG A 235 -5.92 -10.13 23.73
CA ARG A 235 -5.38 -9.73 25.05
C ARG A 235 -5.67 -10.70 26.18
N GLU A 236 -6.75 -11.49 26.10
CA GLU A 236 -7.17 -12.47 27.10
C GLU A 236 -6.67 -13.88 26.77
N ALA A 237 -5.96 -14.07 25.65
CA ALA A 237 -5.46 -15.38 25.27
C ALA A 237 -4.21 -15.78 26.08
N PRO A 238 -4.15 -17.00 26.69
CA PRO A 238 -3.05 -17.41 27.55
C PRO A 238 -1.66 -17.33 26.91
N TRP A 239 -1.56 -17.66 25.62
CA TRP A 239 -0.30 -17.63 24.86
C TRP A 239 0.34 -16.23 24.82
N LEU A 240 -0.47 -15.17 24.93
CA LEU A 240 0.07 -13.79 24.86
C LEU A 240 0.76 -13.40 26.18
N ALA A 241 0.28 -13.89 27.30
CA ALA A 241 0.93 -13.72 28.59
C ALA A 241 2.31 -14.45 28.63
N GLU A 242 2.37 -15.67 28.10
CA GLU A 242 3.61 -16.42 27.97
C GLU A 242 4.62 -15.73 27.04
N ALA A 243 4.16 -15.16 25.93
CA ALA A 243 5.02 -14.44 24.98
C ALA A 243 5.56 -13.09 25.52
N ALA A 244 5.02 -12.58 26.62
CA ALA A 244 5.48 -11.34 27.28
C ALA A 244 6.57 -11.60 28.33
N THR A 245 6.70 -12.83 28.79
CA THR A 245 7.64 -13.23 29.88
C THR A 245 8.93 -13.89 29.36
N GLY A 246 9.03 -14.22 28.08
CA GLY A 246 10.20 -14.80 27.40
C GLY A 246 10.82 -13.87 26.38
#